data_63b40552f4d662b820d147f4f9e4ecf5
#
_entry.id   63b40552f4d662b820d147f4f9e4ecf5
#
_cell.length_a   1.000
_cell.length_b   1.000
_cell.length_c   1.000
_cell.angle_alpha   90.00
_cell.angle_beta   90.00
_cell.angle_gamma   90.00
#
_symmetry.space_group_name_H-M   'P 1'
#
loop_
_entity.id
_entity.type
_entity.pdbx_description
1 polymer ?
#
loop_
_entity_poly.entity_id
_entity_poly.type
_entity_poly.pdbx_seq_one_letter_code
_entity_poly.pdbx_strand_id
1 'polypeptide(L)'
;WNAMEFLNQDFSNAQKMIDEVHQRNAHIMLSIWSSFGPETKPFKQLRDKGLLFSFETWPESGLEAWPPRKDYPSGVRVYDCYSKEARDIYWNNLSRLHKMGIDGWWMDSTEPDHVNYKDSDLDEKCALGSYRSVVNLFPFMTVGGVYNHQRAVDKDKRVFILTRSYFSGQQRYGANTWSGDISS
;
A
#
# COMPACT_ATOMS: atom_id res chain seq x y z
N TRP A 1 2.36 9.59 6.28
CA TRP A 1 2.32 8.13 6.15
C TRP A 1 2.08 7.70 4.71
N ASN A 2 2.96 6.86 4.15
CA ASN A 2 2.85 6.28 2.81
C ASN A 2 2.67 7.34 1.68
N ALA A 3 3.52 8.35 1.66
CA ALA A 3 3.44 9.43 0.68
C ALA A 3 3.79 9.00 -0.75
N MET A 4 4.45 7.85 -0.91
CA MET A 4 4.99 7.33 -2.18
C MET A 4 5.96 8.31 -2.85
N GLU A 5 6.74 9.01 -2.03
CA GLU A 5 7.73 10.00 -2.41
C GLU A 5 8.90 9.97 -1.42
N PHE A 6 10.09 10.31 -1.90
CA PHE A 6 11.23 10.56 -1.04
C PHE A 6 11.16 11.99 -0.51
N LEU A 7 10.68 12.15 0.73
CA LEU A 7 10.45 13.47 1.35
C LEU A 7 11.55 13.91 2.31
N ASN A 8 12.29 12.96 2.89
CA ASN A 8 13.34 13.26 3.86
C ASN A 8 14.58 13.83 3.16
N GLN A 9 15.24 14.78 3.80
CA GLN A 9 16.51 15.38 3.33
C GLN A 9 17.60 14.33 3.13
N ASP A 10 17.59 13.23 3.90
CA ASP A 10 18.52 12.11 3.76
C ASP A 10 18.41 11.43 2.39
N PHE A 11 17.26 11.56 1.71
CA PHE A 11 16.99 11.04 0.37
C PHE A 11 16.93 12.14 -0.69
N SER A 12 17.58 13.29 -0.44
CA SER A 12 17.56 14.44 -1.38
C SER A 12 18.08 14.08 -2.77
N ASN A 13 18.90 13.05 -2.89
CA ASN A 13 19.37 12.50 -4.17
C ASN A 13 19.03 11.00 -4.28
N ALA A 14 17.75 10.70 -4.18
CA ALA A 14 17.27 9.32 -4.22
C ALA A 14 17.62 8.59 -5.52
N GLN A 15 17.67 9.29 -6.66
CA GLN A 15 18.07 8.68 -7.93
C GLN A 15 19.51 8.18 -7.86
N LYS A 16 20.43 9.01 -7.36
CA LYS A 16 21.84 8.61 -7.20
C LYS A 16 21.98 7.39 -6.28
N MET A 17 21.24 7.35 -5.18
CA MET A 17 21.22 6.21 -4.26
C MET A 17 20.77 4.92 -4.99
N ILE A 18 19.70 4.99 -5.77
CA ILE A 18 19.20 3.85 -6.53
C ILE A 18 20.24 3.38 -7.57
N ASP A 19 20.83 4.33 -8.29
CA ASP A 19 21.86 4.03 -9.30
C ASP A 19 23.09 3.37 -8.66
N GLU A 20 23.54 3.83 -7.50
CA GLU A 20 24.66 3.22 -6.76
C GLU A 20 24.35 1.81 -6.26
N VAL A 21 23.11 1.54 -5.85
CA VAL A 21 22.65 0.18 -5.49
C VAL A 21 22.76 -0.75 -6.71
N HIS A 22 22.27 -0.30 -7.86
CA HIS A 22 22.32 -1.07 -9.10
C HIS A 22 23.76 -1.29 -9.61
N GLN A 23 24.63 -0.30 -9.49
CA GLN A 23 26.07 -0.42 -9.85
C GLN A 23 26.77 -1.51 -9.03
N ARG A 24 26.27 -1.82 -7.84
CA ARG A 24 26.77 -2.91 -6.99
C ARG A 24 26.10 -4.26 -7.27
N ASN A 25 25.35 -4.35 -8.37
CA ASN A 25 24.58 -5.53 -8.74
C ASN A 25 23.60 -5.98 -7.63
N ALA A 26 23.01 -5.00 -6.93
CA ALA A 26 21.99 -5.19 -5.90
C ALA A 26 20.66 -4.58 -6.36
N HIS A 27 19.59 -4.95 -5.69
CA HIS A 27 18.23 -4.46 -5.97
C HIS A 27 17.68 -3.71 -4.76
N ILE A 28 16.72 -2.82 -5.00
CA ILE A 28 16.09 -2.02 -3.97
C ILE A 28 14.58 -2.25 -3.95
N MET A 29 14.06 -2.53 -2.78
CA MET A 29 12.63 -2.71 -2.52
C MET A 29 12.15 -1.64 -1.55
N LEU A 30 10.97 -1.08 -1.81
CA LEU A 30 10.34 -0.12 -0.92
C LEU A 30 9.13 -0.71 -0.20
N SER A 31 9.00 -0.37 1.09
CA SER A 31 7.79 -0.63 1.85
C SER A 31 6.68 0.31 1.36
N ILE A 32 5.55 -0.28 1.01
CA ILE A 32 4.34 0.42 0.60
C ILE A 32 3.13 -0.20 1.31
N TRP A 33 2.17 0.67 1.66
CA TRP A 33 0.99 0.27 2.42
C TRP A 33 -0.27 0.49 1.59
N SER A 34 -1.37 -0.12 2.03
CA SER A 34 -2.70 0.08 1.44
C SER A 34 -3.48 1.24 2.10
N SER A 35 -2.81 1.99 2.96
CA SER A 35 -3.36 3.13 3.71
C SER A 35 -2.51 4.37 3.53
N PHE A 36 -3.11 5.55 3.70
CA PHE A 36 -2.47 6.83 3.43
C PHE A 36 -2.76 7.85 4.52
N GLY A 37 -1.75 8.64 4.87
CA GLY A 37 -1.90 9.79 5.76
C GLY A 37 -2.59 10.97 5.06
N PRO A 38 -3.38 11.78 5.79
CA PRO A 38 -4.27 12.80 5.23
C PRO A 38 -3.55 13.90 4.42
N GLU A 39 -2.29 14.17 4.72
CA GLU A 39 -1.53 15.18 4.02
C GLU A 39 -0.88 14.70 2.71
N THR A 40 -0.92 13.40 2.44
CA THR A 40 -0.28 12.83 1.27
C THR A 40 -1.09 13.08 -0.01
N LYS A 41 -0.39 13.15 -1.13
CA LYS A 41 -1.01 13.30 -2.45
C LYS A 41 -1.98 12.16 -2.78
N PRO A 42 -1.59 10.86 -2.60
CA PRO A 42 -2.53 9.76 -2.86
C PRO A 42 -3.79 9.83 -2.01
N PHE A 43 -3.69 10.22 -0.72
CA PHE A 43 -4.87 10.40 0.12
C PHE A 43 -5.83 11.43 -0.47
N LYS A 44 -5.32 12.62 -0.81
CA LYS A 44 -6.15 13.72 -1.36
C LYS A 44 -6.83 13.30 -2.67
N GLN A 45 -6.10 12.63 -3.55
CA GLN A 45 -6.66 12.12 -4.81
C GLN A 45 -7.78 11.08 -4.60
N LEU A 46 -7.61 10.16 -3.66
CA LEU A 46 -8.59 9.12 -3.34
C LEU A 46 -9.81 9.71 -2.60
N ARG A 47 -9.57 10.58 -1.62
CA ARG A 47 -10.62 11.28 -0.86
C ARG A 47 -11.56 12.05 -1.79
N ASP A 48 -11.01 12.84 -2.70
CA ASP A 48 -11.76 13.72 -3.59
C ASP A 48 -12.67 12.93 -4.56
N LYS A 49 -12.45 11.63 -4.67
CA LYS A 49 -13.25 10.69 -5.47
C LYS A 49 -14.09 9.74 -4.61
N GLY A 50 -14.07 9.87 -3.30
CA GLY A 50 -14.80 8.97 -2.40
C GLY A 50 -14.28 7.54 -2.41
N LEU A 51 -12.98 7.35 -2.61
CA LEU A 51 -12.32 6.05 -2.76
C LEU A 51 -11.49 5.65 -1.52
N LEU A 52 -11.80 6.22 -0.36
CA LEU A 52 -11.26 5.84 0.94
C LEU A 52 -12.37 5.29 1.82
N PHE A 53 -12.07 4.26 2.61
CA PHE A 53 -12.93 3.84 3.70
C PHE A 53 -12.94 4.90 4.81
N SER A 54 -13.98 4.91 5.63
CA SER A 54 -14.13 5.90 6.71
C SER A 54 -13.38 5.52 7.98
N PHE A 55 -13.11 4.22 8.19
CA PHE A 55 -12.36 3.76 9.35
C PHE A 55 -10.87 4.10 9.24
N GLU A 56 -10.27 4.40 10.37
CA GLU A 56 -8.84 4.59 10.50
C GLU A 56 -8.12 3.25 10.70
N THR A 57 -6.89 3.17 10.26
CA THR A 57 -6.02 2.00 10.41
C THR A 57 -4.68 2.40 11.02
N TRP A 58 -3.78 1.45 11.15
CA TRP A 58 -2.42 1.73 11.59
C TRP A 58 -1.72 2.76 10.70
N PRO A 59 -1.03 3.73 11.29
CA PRO A 59 -1.04 4.08 12.70
C PRO A 59 -2.37 4.75 13.12
N GLU A 60 -3.02 4.24 14.16
CA GLU A 60 -4.32 4.74 14.63
C GLU A 60 -4.22 6.11 15.32
N SER A 61 -3.02 6.59 15.60
CA SER A 61 -2.77 7.86 16.28
C SER A 61 -1.70 8.68 15.60
N GLY A 62 -1.56 9.91 16.02
CA GLY A 62 -0.64 10.90 15.43
C GLY A 62 0.77 10.37 15.23
N LEU A 63 1.30 10.59 14.03
CA LEU A 63 2.62 10.10 13.61
C LEU A 63 3.80 10.79 14.31
N GLU A 64 3.56 11.87 15.04
CA GLU A 64 4.59 12.68 15.69
C GLU A 64 5.00 12.15 17.07
N ALA A 65 4.27 11.17 17.61
CA ALA A 65 4.53 10.64 18.95
C ALA A 65 4.70 9.12 18.93
N TRP A 66 5.77 8.67 19.54
CA TRP A 66 5.93 7.27 19.90
C TRP A 66 6.04 7.15 21.44
N PRO A 67 5.25 6.31 22.11
CA PRO A 67 4.21 5.42 21.55
C PRO A 67 3.02 6.20 20.99
N PRO A 68 2.23 5.60 20.08
CA PRO A 68 1.06 6.22 19.48
C PRO A 68 0.08 6.77 20.54
N ARG A 69 -0.43 7.97 20.31
CA ARG A 69 -1.35 8.64 21.24
C ARG A 69 -2.79 8.39 20.81
N LYS A 70 -3.58 7.73 21.65
CA LYS A 70 -4.99 7.44 21.38
C LYS A 70 -5.90 8.68 21.32
N ASP A 71 -5.46 9.78 21.93
CA ASP A 71 -6.17 11.05 21.98
C ASP A 71 -5.95 11.93 20.74
N TYR A 72 -5.09 11.50 19.82
CA TYR A 72 -4.78 12.23 18.59
C TYR A 72 -4.88 11.29 17.38
N PRO A 73 -6.02 11.27 16.70
CA PRO A 73 -6.21 10.38 15.55
C PRO A 73 -5.22 10.73 14.42
N SER A 74 -4.69 9.70 13.79
CA SER A 74 -3.75 9.87 12.67
C SER A 74 -4.44 10.35 11.40
N GLY A 75 -5.71 10.04 11.23
CA GLY A 75 -6.47 10.26 10.01
C GLY A 75 -6.02 9.37 8.85
N VAL A 76 -5.18 8.37 9.11
CA VAL A 76 -4.75 7.39 8.10
C VAL A 76 -5.91 6.51 7.70
N ARG A 77 -6.19 6.43 6.39
CA ARG A 77 -7.32 5.66 5.86
C ARG A 77 -6.90 4.72 4.75
N VAL A 78 -7.61 3.61 4.68
CA VAL A 78 -7.44 2.57 3.67
C VAL A 78 -8.14 2.98 2.38
N TYR A 79 -7.54 2.66 1.24
CA TYR A 79 -8.20 2.89 -0.04
C TYR A 79 -9.12 1.72 -0.43
N ASP A 80 -10.18 2.02 -1.17
CA ASP A 80 -11.06 1.01 -1.77
C ASP A 80 -10.36 0.30 -2.93
N CYS A 81 -9.55 -0.72 -2.61
CA CYS A 81 -8.83 -1.49 -3.62
C CYS A 81 -9.73 -2.30 -4.57
N TYR A 82 -11.03 -2.43 -4.27
CA TYR A 82 -12.00 -3.08 -5.16
C TYR A 82 -12.36 -2.20 -6.34
N SER A 83 -12.23 -0.87 -6.20
CA SER A 83 -12.36 0.08 -7.29
C SER A 83 -11.18 0.01 -8.25
N LYS A 84 -11.47 -0.14 -9.56
CA LYS A 84 -10.42 -0.04 -10.58
C LYS A 84 -9.76 1.35 -10.55
N GLU A 85 -10.56 2.41 -10.43
CA GLU A 85 -10.05 3.78 -10.39
C GLU A 85 -9.10 4.00 -9.20
N ALA A 86 -9.42 3.44 -8.03
CA ALA A 86 -8.55 3.53 -6.86
C ALA A 86 -7.20 2.81 -7.09
N ARG A 87 -7.23 1.63 -7.72
CA ARG A 87 -5.98 0.93 -8.08
C ARG A 87 -5.18 1.69 -9.14
N ASP A 88 -5.84 2.34 -10.10
CA ASP A 88 -5.18 3.20 -11.10
C ASP A 88 -4.47 4.38 -10.41
N ILE A 89 -5.12 5.05 -9.46
CA ILE A 89 -4.53 6.14 -8.67
C ILE A 89 -3.33 5.62 -7.85
N TYR A 90 -3.49 4.47 -7.19
CA TYR A 90 -2.41 3.85 -6.42
C TYR A 90 -1.19 3.60 -7.29
N TRP A 91 -1.37 2.93 -8.43
CA TRP A 91 -0.29 2.66 -9.37
C TRP A 91 0.33 3.95 -9.95
N ASN A 92 -0.47 4.94 -10.30
CA ASN A 92 0.05 6.20 -10.85
C ASN A 92 1.04 6.89 -9.89
N ASN A 93 0.85 6.75 -8.58
CA ASN A 93 1.80 7.25 -7.60
C ASN A 93 3.05 6.33 -7.52
N LEU A 94 2.89 5.02 -7.54
CA LEU A 94 4.01 4.06 -7.56
C LEU A 94 4.83 4.12 -8.85
N SER A 95 4.20 4.38 -9.98
CA SER A 95 4.86 4.36 -11.29
C SER A 95 6.04 5.32 -11.38
N ARG A 96 6.04 6.40 -10.60
CA ARG A 96 7.18 7.33 -10.52
C ARG A 96 8.39 6.66 -9.87
N LEU A 97 8.18 5.93 -8.79
CA LEU A 97 9.21 5.18 -8.08
C LEU A 97 9.74 4.03 -8.95
N HIS A 98 8.83 3.34 -9.66
CA HIS A 98 9.23 2.32 -10.63
C HIS A 98 10.13 2.88 -11.74
N LYS A 99 9.79 4.05 -12.29
CA LYS A 99 10.61 4.74 -13.30
C LYS A 99 11.97 5.19 -12.78
N MET A 100 12.10 5.45 -11.49
CA MET A 100 13.38 5.74 -10.84
C MET A 100 14.27 4.50 -10.70
N GLY A 101 13.73 3.31 -10.90
CA GLY A 101 14.48 2.05 -10.81
C GLY A 101 14.17 1.19 -9.58
N ILE A 102 13.12 1.49 -8.81
CA ILE A 102 12.71 0.60 -7.72
C ILE A 102 12.34 -0.77 -8.29
N ASP A 103 12.91 -1.83 -7.70
CA ASP A 103 12.86 -3.19 -8.21
C ASP A 103 11.72 -4.01 -7.64
N GLY A 104 11.31 -3.73 -6.43
CA GLY A 104 10.30 -4.52 -5.74
C GLY A 104 9.47 -3.72 -4.75
N TRP A 105 8.38 -4.34 -4.33
CA TRP A 105 7.40 -3.76 -3.41
C TRP A 105 7.21 -4.65 -2.20
N TRP A 106 7.51 -4.10 -1.04
CA TRP A 106 7.09 -4.70 0.23
C TRP A 106 5.70 -4.14 0.55
N MET A 107 4.69 -4.89 0.14
CA MET A 107 3.29 -4.55 0.34
C MET A 107 2.85 -5.03 1.72
N ASP A 108 3.18 -4.22 2.73
CA ASP A 108 2.81 -4.51 4.10
C ASP A 108 1.34 -4.15 4.37
N SER A 109 0.76 -4.77 5.39
CA SER A 109 -0.60 -4.48 5.88
C SER A 109 -1.67 -4.51 4.80
N THR A 110 -1.63 -5.55 3.99
CA THR A 110 -2.58 -5.76 2.90
C THR A 110 -3.83 -6.56 3.29
N GLU A 111 -4.10 -6.74 4.58
CA GLU A 111 -5.35 -7.30 5.11
C GLU A 111 -6.54 -6.32 5.25
N PRO A 112 -6.52 -4.99 5.35
CA PRO A 112 -5.53 -4.01 5.82
C PRO A 112 -5.30 -4.11 7.33
N ASP A 113 -4.30 -3.41 7.86
CA ASP A 113 -3.91 -3.46 9.28
C ASP A 113 -4.96 -2.80 10.20
N HIS A 114 -6.07 -3.46 10.35
CA HIS A 114 -7.19 -3.05 11.18
C HIS A 114 -7.76 -4.31 11.84
N VAL A 115 -7.45 -4.50 13.12
CA VAL A 115 -7.77 -5.75 13.85
C VAL A 115 -9.09 -5.68 14.62
N ASN A 116 -9.61 -4.49 14.85
CA ASN A 116 -10.79 -4.25 15.70
C ASN A 116 -11.97 -3.68 14.89
N TYR A 117 -12.35 -4.37 13.82
CA TYR A 117 -13.50 -3.97 13.02
C TYR A 117 -14.78 -3.87 13.86
N LYS A 118 -15.42 -2.72 13.79
CA LYS A 118 -16.80 -2.54 14.22
C LYS A 118 -17.73 -2.99 13.10
N ASP A 119 -18.97 -3.29 13.45
CA ASP A 119 -19.98 -3.61 12.44
C ASP A 119 -20.15 -2.48 11.42
N SER A 120 -20.09 -1.22 11.87
CA SER A 120 -20.13 -0.05 10.98
C SER A 120 -19.01 -0.05 9.92
N ASP A 121 -17.80 -0.49 10.28
CA ASP A 121 -16.67 -0.53 9.36
C ASP A 121 -16.87 -1.62 8.30
N LEU A 122 -17.35 -2.78 8.74
CA LEU A 122 -17.65 -3.90 7.85
C LEU A 122 -18.85 -3.64 6.94
N ASP A 123 -19.81 -2.85 7.39
CA ASP A 123 -21.03 -2.53 6.62
C ASP A 123 -20.83 -1.37 5.64
N GLU A 124 -19.63 -0.78 5.60
CA GLU A 124 -19.32 0.22 4.58
C GLU A 124 -19.49 -0.32 3.16
N LYS A 125 -19.84 0.57 2.26
CA LYS A 125 -19.92 0.26 0.83
C LYS A 125 -18.54 0.40 0.19
N CYS A 126 -18.23 -0.56 -0.65
CA CYS A 126 -17.07 -0.51 -1.54
C CYS A 126 -17.51 -0.74 -2.99
N ALA A 127 -16.58 -0.69 -3.94
CA ALA A 127 -16.90 -0.87 -5.36
C ALA A 127 -17.51 -2.24 -5.71
N LEU A 128 -17.38 -3.26 -4.86
CA LEU A 128 -17.99 -4.59 -5.02
C LEU A 128 -19.22 -4.81 -4.14
N GLY A 129 -19.74 -3.78 -3.50
CA GLY A 129 -20.91 -3.86 -2.61
C GLY A 129 -20.55 -3.65 -1.14
N SER A 130 -20.95 -4.56 -0.25
CA SER A 130 -20.59 -4.49 1.17
C SER A 130 -19.16 -4.96 1.42
N TYR A 131 -18.38 -4.17 2.18
CA TYR A 131 -17.03 -4.55 2.57
C TYR A 131 -17.01 -5.87 3.34
N ARG A 132 -18.00 -6.12 4.21
CA ARG A 132 -18.17 -7.38 4.96
C ARG A 132 -18.12 -8.61 4.06
N SER A 133 -18.73 -8.53 2.87
CA SER A 133 -18.81 -9.67 1.94
C SER A 133 -17.50 -9.93 1.19
N VAL A 134 -16.58 -8.97 1.15
CA VAL A 134 -15.35 -9.03 0.33
C VAL A 134 -14.08 -8.77 1.11
N VAL A 135 -14.13 -8.54 2.42
CA VAL A 135 -12.98 -8.15 3.25
C VAL A 135 -11.76 -9.06 3.04
N ASN A 136 -11.98 -10.37 2.99
CA ASN A 136 -10.88 -11.32 2.80
C ASN A 136 -10.26 -11.29 1.39
N LEU A 137 -10.93 -10.64 0.43
CA LEU A 137 -10.41 -10.50 -0.93
C LEU A 137 -9.44 -9.30 -1.06
N PHE A 138 -9.31 -8.50 -0.01
CA PHE A 138 -8.49 -7.28 -0.02
C PHE A 138 -7.05 -7.52 -0.51
N PRO A 139 -6.28 -8.49 0.04
CA PRO A 139 -4.91 -8.73 -0.39
C PRO A 139 -4.83 -9.11 -1.88
N PHE A 140 -5.76 -9.93 -2.35
CA PHE A 140 -5.81 -10.33 -3.76
C PHE A 140 -6.00 -9.12 -4.69
N MET A 141 -6.89 -8.18 -4.33
CA MET A 141 -7.21 -7.02 -5.14
C MET A 141 -6.07 -5.98 -5.15
N THR A 142 -5.48 -5.69 -3.99
CA THR A 142 -4.42 -4.70 -3.89
C THR A 142 -3.10 -5.19 -4.51
N VAL A 143 -2.69 -6.43 -4.22
CA VAL A 143 -1.51 -7.06 -4.81
C VAL A 143 -1.67 -7.23 -6.33
N GLY A 144 -2.84 -7.74 -6.75
CA GLY A 144 -3.17 -7.90 -8.17
C GLY A 144 -3.19 -6.58 -8.92
N GLY A 145 -3.63 -5.50 -8.26
CA GLY A 145 -3.59 -4.14 -8.80
C GLY A 145 -2.17 -3.71 -9.16
N VAL A 146 -1.24 -3.82 -8.22
CA VAL A 146 0.18 -3.46 -8.46
C VAL A 146 0.80 -4.36 -9.53
N TYR A 147 0.62 -5.68 -9.42
CA TYR A 147 1.17 -6.63 -10.37
C TYR A 147 0.70 -6.34 -11.81
N ASN A 148 -0.61 -6.24 -12.02
CA ASN A 148 -1.17 -6.07 -13.36
C ASN A 148 -0.75 -4.76 -14.01
N HIS A 149 -0.71 -3.66 -13.25
CA HIS A 149 -0.27 -2.37 -13.76
C HIS A 149 1.21 -2.37 -14.12
N GLN A 150 2.07 -2.94 -13.27
CA GLN A 150 3.50 -3.01 -13.59
C GLN A 150 3.73 -3.89 -14.82
N ARG A 151 3.08 -5.05 -14.91
CA ARG A 151 3.18 -5.93 -16.11
C ARG A 151 2.67 -5.27 -17.38
N ALA A 152 1.71 -4.37 -17.28
CA ALA A 152 1.20 -3.64 -18.44
C ALA A 152 2.21 -2.64 -19.01
N VAL A 153 3.03 -2.02 -18.15
CA VAL A 153 4.01 -1.00 -18.55
C VAL A 153 5.42 -1.54 -18.73
N ASP A 154 5.75 -2.66 -18.09
CA ASP A 154 7.07 -3.27 -18.14
C ASP A 154 6.93 -4.81 -18.23
N LYS A 155 6.90 -5.31 -19.45
CA LYS A 155 6.69 -6.75 -19.71
C LYS A 155 7.96 -7.58 -19.51
N ASP A 156 9.12 -6.97 -19.60
CA ASP A 156 10.40 -7.66 -19.56
C ASP A 156 10.94 -7.80 -18.14
N LYS A 157 10.56 -6.88 -17.25
CA LYS A 157 10.96 -6.94 -15.83
C LYS A 157 9.98 -7.80 -15.02
N ARG A 158 10.53 -8.73 -14.24
CA ARG A 158 9.74 -9.51 -13.28
C ARG A 158 9.20 -8.59 -12.19
N VAL A 159 7.93 -8.72 -11.86
CA VAL A 159 7.34 -8.06 -10.69
C VAL A 159 7.75 -8.82 -9.44
N PHE A 160 8.37 -8.14 -8.49
CA PHE A 160 8.73 -8.69 -7.20
C PHE A 160 7.88 -8.03 -6.11
N ILE A 161 7.10 -8.84 -5.41
CA ILE A 161 6.22 -8.40 -4.32
C ILE A 161 6.46 -9.30 -3.11
N LEU A 162 6.62 -8.69 -1.95
CA LEU A 162 6.55 -9.31 -0.64
C LEU A 162 5.32 -8.77 0.07
N THR A 163 4.44 -9.63 0.58
CA THR A 163 3.20 -9.21 1.24
C THR A 163 2.88 -10.05 2.46
N ARG A 164 2.29 -9.43 3.49
CA ARG A 164 1.96 -10.11 4.76
C ARG A 164 0.71 -10.96 4.65
N SER A 165 -0.23 -10.61 3.81
CA SER A 165 -1.52 -11.29 3.74
C SER A 165 -1.72 -12.02 2.42
N TYR A 166 -2.60 -13.02 2.46
CA TYR A 166 -2.81 -13.92 1.35
C TYR A 166 -4.29 -14.28 1.19
N PHE A 167 -4.73 -14.38 -0.04
CA PHE A 167 -6.02 -14.95 -0.40
C PHE A 167 -5.87 -15.97 -1.52
N SER A 168 -6.78 -16.92 -1.57
CA SER A 168 -6.78 -18.02 -2.55
C SER A 168 -6.67 -17.49 -4.00
N GLY A 169 -5.74 -18.01 -4.76
CA GLY A 169 -5.47 -17.54 -6.13
C GLY A 169 -4.40 -16.45 -6.26
N GLN A 170 -3.92 -15.85 -5.16
CA GLN A 170 -2.93 -14.76 -5.19
C GLN A 170 -1.57 -15.20 -5.72
N GLN A 171 -1.24 -16.50 -5.67
CA GLN A 171 -0.01 -17.05 -6.25
C GLN A 171 0.16 -16.72 -7.74
N ARG A 172 -0.92 -16.41 -8.47
CA ARG A 172 -0.85 -15.96 -9.88
C ARG A 172 -0.09 -14.66 -10.07
N TYR A 173 0.04 -13.87 -9.01
CA TYR A 173 0.77 -12.61 -9.02
C TYR A 173 2.24 -12.76 -8.59
N GLY A 174 2.70 -13.99 -8.35
CA GLY A 174 4.09 -14.26 -7.97
C GLY A 174 4.52 -13.58 -6.67
N ALA A 175 3.55 -13.19 -5.83
CA ALA A 175 3.84 -12.53 -4.56
C ALA A 175 4.34 -13.55 -3.53
N ASN A 176 5.48 -13.21 -2.91
CA ASN A 176 5.97 -13.93 -1.74
C ASN A 176 5.20 -13.47 -0.50
N THR A 177 4.96 -14.37 0.42
CA THR A 177 4.28 -14.07 1.68
C THR A 177 5.16 -14.41 2.87
N TRP A 178 5.00 -13.66 3.98
CA TRP A 178 5.53 -14.00 5.29
C TRP A 178 4.41 -13.97 6.32
N SER A 179 4.66 -14.57 7.48
CA SER A 179 3.65 -14.75 8.54
C SER A 179 3.38 -13.48 9.37
N GLY A 180 3.96 -12.36 9.00
CA GLY A 180 3.91 -11.13 9.81
C GLY A 180 5.06 -11.04 10.82
N ASP A 181 4.97 -10.05 11.70
CA ASP A 181 5.96 -9.82 12.73
C ASP A 181 5.94 -10.96 13.76
N ILE A 182 7.12 -11.32 14.24
CA ILE A 182 7.29 -12.34 15.26
C ILE A 182 7.51 -11.62 16.60
N SER A 183 6.62 -11.87 17.55
CA SER A 183 6.81 -11.48 18.95
C SER A 183 7.37 -12.64 19.74
N SER A 184 8.44 -12.40 20.50
CA SER A 184 9.00 -13.34 21.47
C SER A 184 8.38 -13.14 22.85
#